data_59dd63afcc85ad5851b22146ca74c180
#
_entry.id   59dd63afcc85ad5851b22146ca74c180
#
_cell.length_a   1.000
_cell.length_b   1.000
_cell.length_c   1.000
_cell.angle_alpha   90.00
_cell.angle_beta   90.00
_cell.angle_gamma   90.00
#
_symmetry.space_group_name_H-M   'P 1'
#
loop_
_entity.id
_entity.type
_entity.pdbx_description
1 polymer ?
#
loop_
_entity_poly.entity_id
_entity_poly.type
_entity_poly.pdbx_seq_one_letter_code
_entity_poly.pdbx_strand_id
1 'polypeptide(L)'
;GDSFLWTWLNKDLELKGIVTESLRDKIFQFTFSPLYIVTIEFHSEGNKTKLTLTQEYQEAAAGNDFNYINCCTCWVFFLTNLKSVIENGIDLREKDANDEMLVNL
;
A
#
# COMPACT_ATOMS: atom_id res chain seq x y z
N GLY A 1 -13.24 6.70 11.10
CA GLY A 1 -12.83 5.88 11.57
C GLY A 1 -12.88 4.36 11.67
N ASP A 2 -13.21 3.68 10.58
CA ASP A 2 -13.21 2.21 10.59
C ASP A 2 -11.79 1.67 10.75
N SER A 3 -11.65 0.61 11.53
CA SER A 3 -10.39 -0.10 11.67
C SER A 3 -10.28 -1.21 10.62
N PHE A 4 -9.05 -1.54 10.26
CA PHE A 4 -8.75 -2.64 9.36
C PHE A 4 -7.55 -3.45 9.84
N LEU A 5 -7.46 -4.68 9.32
CA LEU A 5 -6.32 -5.56 9.54
C LEU A 5 -5.70 -5.90 8.18
N TRP A 6 -4.41 -5.60 8.05
CA TRP A 6 -3.63 -5.96 6.86
C TRP A 6 -2.81 -7.20 7.16
N THR A 7 -2.92 -8.19 6.31
CA THR A 7 -2.15 -9.43 6.42
C THR A 7 -1.40 -9.69 5.11
N TRP A 8 -0.32 -10.45 5.21
CA TRP A 8 0.48 -10.85 4.05
C TRP A 8 0.28 -12.33 3.76
N LEU A 9 0.20 -12.67 2.47
CA LEU A 9 -0.15 -14.02 2.01
C LEU A 9 0.78 -15.11 2.55
N ASN A 10 2.08 -14.87 2.53
CA ASN A 10 3.10 -15.84 2.90
C ASN A 10 3.92 -15.44 4.14
N LYS A 11 3.43 -14.50 4.92
CA LYS A 11 4.14 -14.02 6.10
C LYS A 11 3.21 -13.99 7.30
N ASP A 12 3.73 -14.41 8.43
CA ASP A 12 3.04 -14.29 9.71
C ASP A 12 3.21 -12.88 10.27
N LEU A 13 2.61 -11.93 9.58
CA LEU A 13 2.72 -10.51 9.88
C LEU A 13 1.34 -9.86 9.75
N GLU A 14 0.99 -9.04 10.74
CA GLU A 14 -0.25 -8.29 10.77
C GLU A 14 0.02 -6.82 11.04
N LEU A 15 -0.78 -5.97 10.42
CA LEU A 15 -0.74 -4.54 10.65
C LEU A 15 -2.17 -4.03 10.83
N LYS A 16 -2.41 -3.37 11.94
CA LYS A 16 -3.69 -2.72 12.22
C LYS A 16 -3.63 -1.26 11.84
N GLY A 17 -4.72 -0.76 11.29
CA GLY A 17 -4.82 0.63 10.92
C GLY A 17 -6.23 1.16 11.06
N ILE A 18 -6.37 2.45 10.85
CA ILE A 18 -7.63 3.17 10.91
C ILE A 18 -7.78 3.97 9.62
N VAL A 19 -8.95 3.91 9.02
CA VAL A 19 -9.32 4.78 7.89
C VAL A 19 -9.59 6.16 8.45
N THR A 20 -8.84 7.15 8.02
CA THR A 20 -8.93 8.53 8.50
C THR A 20 -9.75 9.43 7.59
N GLU A 21 -9.80 9.12 6.29
CA GLU A 21 -10.60 9.86 5.33
C GLU A 21 -11.01 8.94 4.18
N SER A 22 -12.25 9.07 3.73
CA SER A 22 -12.75 8.33 2.58
C SER A 22 -13.79 9.18 1.86
N LEU A 23 -13.42 9.64 0.66
CA LEU A 23 -14.32 10.32 -0.28
C LEU A 23 -14.38 9.47 -1.54
N ARG A 24 -15.56 9.02 -1.88
CA ARG A 24 -15.78 8.16 -3.03
C ARG A 24 -15.16 8.75 -4.30
N ASP A 25 -14.39 7.94 -5.01
CA ASP A 25 -13.73 8.26 -6.28
C ASP A 25 -12.69 9.39 -6.20
N LYS A 26 -12.32 9.84 -5.02
CA LYS A 26 -11.38 10.96 -4.83
C LYS A 26 -10.23 10.66 -3.91
N ILE A 27 -10.49 10.33 -2.64
CA ILE A 27 -9.46 10.17 -1.62
C ILE A 27 -9.78 8.98 -0.72
N PHE A 28 -8.74 8.21 -0.45
CA PHE A 28 -8.75 7.20 0.60
C PHE A 28 -7.49 7.34 1.44
N GLN A 29 -7.65 7.63 2.73
CA GLN A 29 -6.53 7.84 3.64
C GLN A 29 -6.64 6.92 4.84
N PHE A 30 -5.51 6.37 5.24
CA PHE A 30 -5.46 5.45 6.37
C PHE A 30 -4.10 5.52 7.07
N THR A 31 -4.07 5.09 8.34
CA THR A 31 -2.81 4.89 9.05
C THR A 31 -2.19 3.57 8.62
N PHE A 32 -0.87 3.59 8.39
CA PHE A 32 -0.10 2.39 8.07
C PHE A 32 0.98 2.25 9.14
N SER A 33 0.72 1.47 10.17
CA SER A 33 1.40 1.48 11.45
C SER A 33 1.21 2.80 12.21
N PRO A 34 1.63 2.89 13.47
CA PRO A 34 1.57 4.16 14.21
C PRO A 34 2.46 5.26 13.64
N LEU A 35 3.35 4.93 12.70
CA LEU A 35 4.38 5.85 12.21
C LEU A 35 4.04 6.52 10.88
N TYR A 36 3.05 6.01 10.14
CA TYR A 36 2.81 6.47 8.78
C TYR A 36 1.34 6.77 8.52
N ILE A 37 1.12 7.75 7.65
CA ILE A 37 -0.20 8.03 7.07
C ILE A 37 -0.06 7.86 5.56
N VAL A 38 -0.94 7.06 4.98
CA VAL A 38 -0.99 6.80 3.55
C VAL A 38 -2.23 7.45 2.96
N THR A 39 -2.03 8.23 1.91
CA THR A 39 -3.11 8.87 1.16
C THR A 39 -3.09 8.38 -0.27
N ILE A 40 -4.22 7.88 -0.73
CA ILE A 40 -4.44 7.49 -2.12
C ILE A 40 -5.43 8.48 -2.73
N GLU A 41 -5.01 9.11 -3.82
CA GLU A 41 -5.85 10.03 -4.56
C GLU A 41 -6.16 9.49 -5.94
N PHE A 42 -7.39 9.72 -6.40
CA PHE A 42 -7.87 9.27 -7.69
C PHE A 42 -8.20 10.50 -8.54
N HIS A 43 -7.62 10.57 -9.73
CA HIS A 43 -7.83 11.66 -10.67
C HIS A 43 -8.33 11.12 -12.00
N SER A 44 -9.41 11.68 -12.52
CA SER A 44 -9.91 11.32 -13.83
C SER A 44 -9.07 11.97 -14.93
N GLU A 45 -8.59 11.15 -15.86
CA GLU A 45 -7.84 11.60 -17.04
C GLU A 45 -8.46 10.99 -18.30
N GLY A 46 -9.48 11.65 -18.84
CA GLY A 46 -10.24 11.11 -19.96
C GLY A 46 -10.96 9.83 -19.59
N ASN A 47 -10.68 8.72 -20.27
CA ASN A 47 -11.22 7.40 -19.97
C ASN A 47 -10.34 6.57 -19.03
N LYS A 48 -9.33 7.19 -18.43
CA LYS A 48 -8.39 6.56 -17.50
C LYS A 48 -8.47 7.21 -16.13
N THR A 49 -8.02 6.49 -15.11
CA THR A 49 -7.88 7.01 -13.76
C THR A 49 -6.41 7.01 -13.37
N LYS A 50 -5.92 8.16 -12.93
CA LYS A 50 -4.59 8.27 -12.34
C LYS A 50 -4.72 8.09 -10.83
N LEU A 51 -3.95 7.15 -10.30
CA LEU A 51 -3.85 6.91 -8.87
C LEU A 51 -2.51 7.43 -8.36
N THR A 52 -2.56 8.23 -7.30
CA THR A 52 -1.37 8.74 -6.63
C THR A 52 -1.38 8.26 -5.18
N LEU A 53 -0.30 7.62 -4.75
CA LEU A 53 -0.11 7.21 -3.37
C LEU A 53 1.00 8.02 -2.74
N THR A 54 0.70 8.60 -1.57
CA THR A 54 1.66 9.35 -0.77
C THR A 54 1.72 8.73 0.62
N GLN A 55 2.92 8.45 1.12
CA GLN A 55 3.13 8.02 2.50
C GLN A 55 3.90 9.08 3.24
N GLU A 56 3.33 9.57 4.33
CA GLU A 56 3.92 10.58 5.18
C GLU A 56 4.42 9.95 6.48
N TYR A 57 5.63 10.35 6.89
CA TYR A 57 6.21 9.92 8.14
C TYR A 57 5.72 10.81 9.27
N GLN A 58 5.42 10.19 10.40
CA GLN A 58 5.36 10.93 11.63
C GLN A 58 6.79 11.19 12.15
N GLU A 59 6.95 12.19 12.97
CA GLU A 59 8.25 12.71 13.42
C GLU A 59 9.17 11.60 13.97
N ALA A 60 8.61 10.63 14.69
CA ALA A 60 9.37 9.53 15.29
C ALA A 60 10.01 8.58 14.26
N ALA A 61 9.57 8.59 13.00
CA ALA A 61 10.09 7.72 11.95
C ALA A 61 11.12 8.42 11.06
N ALA A 62 11.38 9.70 11.27
CA ALA A 62 12.31 10.48 10.47
C ALA A 62 13.74 9.95 10.60
N GLY A 63 14.48 9.93 9.47
CA GLY A 63 15.88 9.57 9.45
C GLY A 63 16.20 8.09 9.25
N ASN A 64 15.21 7.24 8.98
CA ASN A 64 15.43 5.82 8.70
C ASN A 64 15.36 5.54 7.18
N ASP A 65 16.51 5.58 6.53
CA ASP A 65 16.63 5.38 5.08
C ASP A 65 16.19 3.98 4.63
N PHE A 66 16.47 2.96 5.44
CA PHE A 66 16.04 1.58 5.13
C PHE A 66 14.52 1.48 5.06
N ASN A 67 13.83 2.03 6.05
CA ASN A 67 12.36 2.01 6.05
C ASN A 67 11.80 2.81 4.87
N TYR A 68 12.40 3.93 4.53
CA TYR A 68 12.00 4.73 3.37
C TYR A 68 12.09 3.92 2.07
N ILE A 69 13.25 3.32 1.82
CA ILE A 69 13.48 2.52 0.61
C ILE A 69 12.56 1.29 0.57
N ASN A 70 12.43 0.58 1.70
CA ASN A 70 11.59 -0.60 1.80
C ASN A 70 10.11 -0.26 1.52
N CYS A 71 9.59 0.79 2.11
CA CYS A 71 8.21 1.23 1.88
C CYS A 71 8.00 1.63 0.42
N CYS A 72 8.93 2.38 -0.17
CA CYS A 72 8.83 2.77 -1.58
C CYS A 72 8.77 1.53 -2.48
N THR A 73 9.64 0.56 -2.27
CA THR A 73 9.68 -0.68 -3.04
C THR A 73 8.38 -1.47 -2.89
N CYS A 74 7.89 -1.60 -1.66
CA CYS A 74 6.64 -2.32 -1.40
C CYS A 74 5.44 -1.65 -2.07
N TRP A 75 5.34 -0.33 -2.03
CA TRP A 75 4.23 0.38 -2.66
C TRP A 75 4.29 0.31 -4.18
N VAL A 76 5.48 0.36 -4.77
CA VAL A 76 5.64 0.17 -6.22
C VAL A 76 5.13 -1.21 -6.62
N PHE A 77 5.50 -2.25 -5.90
CA PHE A 77 5.00 -3.60 -6.17
C PHE A 77 3.49 -3.69 -5.97
N PHE A 78 2.97 -3.14 -4.87
CA PHE A 78 1.54 -3.16 -4.56
C PHE A 78 0.72 -2.50 -5.68
N LEU A 79 1.12 -1.32 -6.13
CA LEU A 79 0.40 -0.60 -7.17
C LEU A 79 0.53 -1.28 -8.53
N THR A 80 1.69 -1.85 -8.83
CA THR A 80 1.90 -2.64 -10.05
C THR A 80 0.99 -3.86 -10.05
N ASN A 81 0.90 -4.56 -8.91
CA ASN A 81 -0.01 -5.70 -8.78
C ASN A 81 -1.46 -5.30 -8.90
N LEU A 82 -1.86 -4.20 -8.27
CA LEU A 82 -3.22 -3.67 -8.39
C LEU A 82 -3.57 -3.40 -9.86
N LYS A 83 -2.67 -2.76 -10.59
CA LYS A 83 -2.85 -2.49 -12.02
C LYS A 83 -2.99 -3.80 -12.81
N SER A 84 -2.15 -4.78 -12.54
CA SER A 84 -2.20 -6.08 -13.19
C SER A 84 -3.53 -6.81 -12.94
N VAL A 85 -4.02 -6.79 -11.70
CA VAL A 85 -5.30 -7.43 -11.35
C VAL A 85 -6.46 -6.72 -12.05
N ILE A 86 -6.49 -5.39 -12.03
CA ILE A 86 -7.60 -4.62 -12.63
C ILE A 86 -7.61 -4.73 -14.15
N GLU A 87 -6.46 -4.61 -14.80
CA GLU A 87 -6.38 -4.55 -16.26
C GLU A 87 -6.29 -5.94 -16.91
N ASN A 88 -5.71 -6.94 -16.22
CA ASN A 88 -5.41 -8.25 -16.81
C ASN A 88 -5.93 -9.43 -15.99
N GLY A 89 -6.42 -9.21 -14.78
CA GLY A 89 -6.89 -10.27 -13.89
C GLY A 89 -5.77 -11.17 -13.34
N ILE A 90 -4.53 -10.70 -13.34
CA ILE A 90 -3.37 -11.47 -12.93
C ILE A 90 -2.81 -10.93 -11.60
N ASP A 91 -2.80 -11.79 -10.59
CA ASP A 91 -2.17 -11.50 -9.30
C ASP A 91 -0.69 -11.92 -9.37
N LEU A 92 0.20 -10.93 -9.22
CA LEU A 92 1.65 -11.11 -9.35
C LEU A 92 2.32 -11.60 -8.07
N ARG A 93 1.58 -11.72 -6.95
CA ARG A 93 2.18 -12.14 -5.69
C ARG A 93 2.66 -13.58 -5.75
N GLU A 94 3.80 -13.84 -5.11
CA GLU A 94 4.31 -15.19 -4.96
C GLU A 94 3.38 -16.00 -4.03
N LYS A 95 3.03 -17.19 -4.46
CA LYS A 95 2.11 -18.07 -3.72
C LYS A 95 2.81 -19.27 -3.10
N ASP A 96 4.09 -19.46 -3.39
CA ASP A 96 4.90 -20.47 -2.75
C ASP A 96 5.44 -19.94 -1.43
N ALA A 97 4.94 -20.47 -0.32
CA ALA A 97 5.33 -20.02 1.02
C ALA A 97 6.80 -20.33 1.37
N ASN A 98 7.46 -21.16 0.57
CA ASN A 98 8.87 -21.52 0.77
C ASN A 98 9.83 -20.65 -0.05
N ASP A 99 9.31 -19.79 -0.92
CA ASP A 99 10.13 -18.91 -1.74
C ASP A 99 10.53 -17.66 -0.94
N GLU A 100 11.82 -17.36 -0.93
CA GLU A 100 12.37 -16.19 -0.26
C GLU A 100 12.36 -15.00 -1.22
N MET A 101 11.27 -14.28 -1.26
CA MET A 101 11.14 -13.09 -2.07
C MET A 101 11.66 -11.84 -1.35
N LEU A 102 12.31 -10.98 -2.10
CA LEU A 102 12.85 -9.72 -1.57
C LEU A 102 11.81 -8.62 -1.46
N VAL A 103 10.74 -8.71 -2.23
CA VAL A 103 9.65 -7.73 -2.19
C VAL A 103 8.50 -8.22 -1.33
N ASN A 104 7.66 -7.30 -0.91
CA ASN A 104 6.49 -7.61 -0.11
C ASN A 104 5.45 -8.38 -0.91
N LEU A 105 5.03 -9.50 -0.37
CA LEU A 105 4.16 -10.47 -1.06
C LEU A 105 2.73 -10.42 -0.54
#